data_6f3a7113751edc9a6601496565e6066f
#
_entry.id   6f3a7113751edc9a6601496565e6066f
#
_cell.length_a   1.000
_cell.length_b   1.000
_cell.length_c   1.000
_cell.angle_alpha   90.00
_cell.angle_beta   90.00
_cell.angle_gamma   90.00
#
_symmetry.space_group_name_H-M   'P 1'
#
loop_
_entity.id
_entity.type
_entity.pdbx_description
1 polymer ?
#
loop_
_entity_poly.entity_id
_entity_poly.type
_entity_poly.pdbx_seq_one_letter_code
_entity_poly.pdbx_strand_id
1 'polypeptide(L)'
;GEEWLPSSAKHIQLFRYLGFAMPKYMHTAQVMCFDANGNKRKLSKRDMGSNMEDFFRLGYAPVCVCEYLMTILNSNYEEWRAQNPDRPYTDFPFSIKKMSASGCVMDIPKLNDVSKNVLSRFTAAEIYDATVAWAADCDPELHACLTADPAYAQAIFAIGRGGKKPRKDFATFADVKPYLDFFYDSLFSIRDSLPDGTDPADVRAAINAFCAVYDESDDSTAWFDKIKSIADSLGYASDMKAYKQNP
;
A
#
# COMPACT_ATOMS: atom_id res chain seq x y z
N GLY A 1 9.76 -22.19 -11.72
CA GLY A 1 11.10 -21.80 -11.29
C GLY A 1 12.12 -22.91 -11.57
N GLU A 2 13.33 -22.76 -11.06
CA GLU A 2 14.44 -23.71 -11.26
C GLU A 2 14.16 -25.13 -10.73
N GLU A 3 13.22 -25.30 -9.80
CA GLU A 3 12.77 -26.60 -9.30
C GLU A 3 12.21 -27.51 -10.40
N TRP A 4 11.80 -26.95 -11.53
CA TRP A 4 11.31 -27.67 -12.69
C TRP A 4 12.40 -28.10 -13.67
N LEU A 5 13.66 -27.67 -13.44
CA LEU A 5 14.78 -28.01 -14.32
C LEU A 5 14.95 -29.52 -14.54
N PRO A 6 14.87 -30.38 -13.50
CA PRO A 6 14.97 -31.83 -13.69
C PRO A 6 13.83 -32.43 -14.55
N SER A 7 12.67 -31.77 -14.59
CA SER A 7 11.51 -32.23 -15.39
C SER A 7 11.57 -31.78 -16.86
N SER A 8 12.48 -30.87 -17.21
CA SER A 8 12.59 -30.32 -18.58
C SER A 8 12.85 -31.42 -19.63
N ALA A 9 13.62 -32.45 -19.29
CA ALA A 9 13.87 -33.59 -20.19
C ALA A 9 12.58 -34.29 -20.58
N LYS A 10 11.65 -34.46 -19.65
CA LYS A 10 10.33 -35.11 -19.90
C LYS A 10 9.47 -34.21 -20.79
N HIS A 11 9.47 -32.91 -20.57
CA HIS A 11 8.74 -31.96 -21.41
C HIS A 11 9.28 -31.98 -22.86
N ILE A 12 10.61 -31.99 -23.02
CA ILE A 12 11.26 -32.05 -24.32
C ILE A 12 10.84 -33.34 -25.07
N GLN A 13 10.84 -34.48 -24.37
CA GLN A 13 10.39 -35.77 -24.98
C GLN A 13 8.92 -35.69 -25.40
N LEU A 14 8.04 -35.15 -24.56
CA LEU A 14 6.62 -35.02 -24.86
C LEU A 14 6.39 -34.16 -26.12
N PHE A 15 7.06 -33.03 -26.25
CA PHE A 15 6.97 -32.19 -27.45
C PHE A 15 7.41 -32.93 -28.71
N ARG A 16 8.49 -33.72 -28.61
CA ARG A 16 8.98 -34.54 -29.72
C ARG A 16 7.97 -35.62 -30.14
N TYR A 17 7.39 -36.35 -29.17
CA TYR A 17 6.39 -37.40 -29.45
C TYR A 17 5.10 -36.84 -30.07
N LEU A 18 4.70 -35.63 -29.66
CA LEU A 18 3.53 -34.97 -30.21
C LEU A 18 3.80 -34.24 -31.54
N GLY A 19 5.04 -34.23 -32.02
CA GLY A 19 5.41 -33.51 -33.25
C GLY A 19 5.32 -32.00 -33.15
N PHE A 20 5.34 -31.43 -31.98
CA PHE A 20 5.26 -29.98 -31.76
C PHE A 20 6.62 -29.32 -31.91
N ALA A 21 6.59 -28.03 -32.32
CA ALA A 21 7.78 -27.22 -32.33
C ALA A 21 8.34 -27.07 -30.90
N MET A 22 9.67 -27.25 -30.76
CA MET A 22 10.33 -27.19 -29.45
C MET A 22 10.37 -25.76 -28.93
N PRO A 23 9.78 -25.43 -27.76
CA PRO A 23 9.91 -24.12 -27.16
C PRO A 23 11.32 -23.91 -26.57
N LYS A 24 11.69 -22.66 -26.38
CA LYS A 24 12.86 -22.30 -25.58
C LYS A 24 12.46 -22.31 -24.10
N TYR A 25 13.26 -23.01 -23.28
CA TYR A 25 13.02 -23.08 -21.83
C TYR A 25 13.88 -22.04 -21.11
N MET A 26 13.29 -21.43 -20.09
CA MET A 26 13.97 -20.57 -19.15
C MET A 26 13.42 -20.86 -17.74
N HIS A 27 14.32 -20.93 -16.77
CA HIS A 27 13.96 -21.14 -15.37
C HIS A 27 14.39 -19.94 -14.55
N THR A 28 13.44 -19.37 -13.82
CA THR A 28 13.73 -18.29 -12.84
C THR A 28 14.27 -18.93 -11.57
N ALA A 29 15.11 -18.20 -10.86
CA ALA A 29 15.47 -18.54 -9.48
C ALA A 29 14.22 -18.58 -8.58
N GLN A 30 14.29 -19.35 -7.50
CA GLN A 30 13.18 -19.47 -6.55
C GLN A 30 13.07 -18.21 -5.68
N VAL A 31 11.83 -17.90 -5.28
CA VAL A 31 11.60 -16.93 -4.22
C VAL A 31 11.88 -17.60 -2.87
N MET A 32 12.69 -16.93 -2.06
CA MET A 32 13.15 -17.38 -0.76
C MET A 32 12.46 -16.58 0.35
N CYS A 33 12.51 -17.08 1.57
CA CYS A 33 12.19 -16.33 2.78
C CYS A 33 13.25 -16.58 3.85
N PHE A 34 13.19 -15.85 4.95
CA PHE A 34 14.00 -16.15 6.14
C PHE A 34 13.25 -17.09 7.07
N ASP A 35 13.95 -18.03 7.70
CA ASP A 35 13.41 -18.82 8.80
C ASP A 35 13.52 -18.04 10.13
N ALA A 36 13.02 -18.65 11.22
CA ALA A 36 13.06 -18.03 12.56
C ALA A 36 14.50 -17.76 13.07
N ASN A 37 15.50 -18.40 12.48
CA ASN A 37 16.91 -18.24 12.83
C ASN A 37 17.65 -17.26 11.90
N GLY A 38 16.92 -16.64 10.95
CA GLY A 38 17.49 -15.71 9.98
C GLY A 38 18.19 -16.38 8.79
N ASN A 39 18.06 -17.69 8.60
CA ASN A 39 18.63 -18.39 7.45
C ASN A 39 17.71 -18.33 6.25
N LYS A 40 18.27 -18.15 5.07
CA LYS A 40 17.51 -18.20 3.81
C LYS A 40 17.02 -19.63 3.56
N ARG A 41 15.73 -19.78 3.32
CA ARG A 41 15.09 -21.02 2.90
C ARG A 41 14.09 -20.78 1.76
N LYS A 42 13.73 -21.83 1.08
CA LYS A 42 12.68 -21.81 0.08
C LYS A 42 11.33 -21.44 0.71
N LEU A 43 10.54 -20.66 0.00
CA LEU A 43 9.15 -20.37 0.37
C LEU A 43 8.35 -21.67 0.42
N SER A 44 7.68 -21.94 1.51
CA SER A 44 6.81 -23.11 1.69
C SER A 44 5.34 -22.72 1.51
N LYS A 45 4.47 -23.71 1.29
CA LYS A 45 3.02 -23.48 1.14
C LYS A 45 2.34 -22.79 2.35
N ARG A 46 3.03 -22.69 3.48
CA ARG A 46 2.53 -22.06 4.72
C ARG A 46 3.00 -20.63 4.88
N ASP A 47 3.93 -20.21 4.05
CA ASP A 47 4.47 -18.85 4.12
C ASP A 47 3.57 -17.91 3.32
N MET A 48 3.41 -16.69 3.85
CA MET A 48 2.72 -15.64 3.14
C MET A 48 3.40 -15.35 1.79
N GLY A 49 2.61 -15.21 0.75
CA GLY A 49 3.09 -15.00 -0.62
C GLY A 49 3.48 -16.27 -1.37
N SER A 50 3.27 -17.45 -0.79
CA SER A 50 3.42 -18.72 -1.51
C SER A 50 2.24 -19.03 -2.44
N ASN A 51 1.10 -18.38 -2.22
CA ASN A 51 -0.11 -18.48 -3.00
C ASN A 51 -0.61 -17.08 -3.40
N MET A 52 -1.08 -16.93 -4.63
CA MET A 52 -1.66 -15.66 -5.09
C MET A 52 -2.94 -15.27 -4.32
N GLU A 53 -3.67 -16.26 -3.82
CA GLU A 53 -4.84 -16.05 -2.95
C GLU A 53 -4.51 -15.25 -1.68
N ASP A 54 -3.31 -15.45 -1.12
CA ASP A 54 -2.87 -14.72 0.08
C ASP A 54 -2.78 -13.22 -0.20
N PHE A 55 -2.23 -12.82 -1.36
CA PHE A 55 -2.16 -11.41 -1.75
C PHE A 55 -3.54 -10.81 -1.95
N PHE A 56 -4.46 -11.54 -2.57
CA PHE A 56 -5.84 -11.09 -2.76
C PHE A 56 -6.54 -10.86 -1.40
N ARG A 57 -6.47 -11.84 -0.50
CA ARG A 57 -7.11 -11.74 0.83
C ARG A 57 -6.55 -10.60 1.67
N LEU A 58 -5.25 -10.34 1.56
CA LEU A 58 -4.60 -9.19 2.21
C LEU A 58 -4.93 -7.86 1.53
N GLY A 59 -5.59 -7.87 0.37
CA GLY A 59 -6.02 -6.67 -0.32
C GLY A 59 -4.96 -6.01 -1.20
N TYR A 60 -3.92 -6.74 -1.61
CA TYR A 60 -3.00 -6.20 -2.61
C TYR A 60 -3.65 -6.18 -3.99
N ALA A 61 -3.61 -5.03 -4.66
CA ALA A 61 -4.02 -4.96 -6.06
C ALA A 61 -3.07 -5.82 -6.93
N PRO A 62 -3.59 -6.57 -7.93
CA PRO A 62 -2.75 -7.43 -8.79
C PRO A 62 -1.57 -6.69 -9.43
N VAL A 63 -1.78 -5.46 -9.86
CA VAL A 63 -0.71 -4.62 -10.45
C VAL A 63 0.41 -4.33 -9.46
N CYS A 64 0.11 -4.18 -8.17
CA CYS A 64 1.11 -3.95 -7.12
C CYS A 64 2.02 -5.17 -6.96
N VAL A 65 1.43 -6.36 -6.95
CA VAL A 65 2.18 -7.62 -6.88
C VAL A 65 3.04 -7.80 -8.14
N CYS A 66 2.48 -7.52 -9.32
CA CYS A 66 3.24 -7.60 -10.58
C CYS A 66 4.43 -6.64 -10.59
N GLU A 67 4.25 -5.37 -10.19
CA GLU A 67 5.36 -4.40 -10.11
C GLU A 67 6.42 -4.83 -9.09
N TYR A 68 6.00 -5.34 -7.94
CA TYR A 68 6.94 -5.90 -6.96
C TYR A 68 7.72 -7.08 -7.52
N LEU A 69 7.06 -8.03 -8.18
CA LEU A 69 7.73 -9.18 -8.80
C LEU A 69 8.72 -8.72 -9.88
N MET A 70 8.40 -7.67 -10.63
CA MET A 70 9.34 -7.08 -11.61
C MET A 70 10.59 -6.50 -10.93
N THR A 71 10.47 -5.89 -9.75
CA THR A 71 11.63 -5.34 -9.01
C THR A 71 12.60 -6.43 -8.58
N ILE A 72 12.09 -7.59 -8.17
CA ILE A 72 12.92 -8.71 -7.73
C ILE A 72 13.42 -9.59 -8.87
N LEU A 73 12.73 -9.55 -10.02
CA LEU A 73 13.06 -10.36 -11.20
C LEU A 73 14.12 -9.71 -12.08
N ASN A 74 14.10 -8.38 -12.22
CA ASN A 74 14.95 -7.66 -13.18
C ASN A 74 15.61 -6.45 -12.54
N SER A 75 16.95 -6.46 -12.44
CA SER A 75 17.74 -5.52 -11.64
C SER A 75 17.65 -4.04 -12.07
N ASN A 76 17.17 -3.75 -13.28
CA ASN A 76 17.01 -2.38 -13.77
C ASN A 76 15.55 -1.89 -13.80
N TYR A 77 14.61 -2.66 -13.23
CA TYR A 77 13.21 -2.27 -13.21
C TYR A 77 12.96 -1.03 -12.35
N GLU A 78 13.55 -0.94 -11.17
CA GLU A 78 13.35 0.20 -10.26
C GLU A 78 13.84 1.52 -10.88
N GLU A 79 15.01 1.49 -11.52
CA GLU A 79 15.54 2.66 -12.23
C GLU A 79 14.61 3.09 -13.36
N TRP A 80 14.16 2.14 -14.19
CA TRP A 80 13.21 2.42 -15.26
C TRP A 80 11.89 2.98 -14.69
N ARG A 81 11.35 2.42 -13.62
CA ARG A 81 10.11 2.88 -12.98
C ARG A 81 10.27 4.31 -12.46
N ALA A 82 11.41 4.65 -11.86
CA ALA A 82 11.68 6.01 -11.39
C ALA A 82 11.69 7.05 -12.53
N GLN A 83 12.18 6.65 -13.71
CA GLN A 83 12.19 7.49 -14.91
C GLN A 83 10.85 7.50 -15.65
N ASN A 84 9.98 6.53 -15.42
CA ASN A 84 8.71 6.35 -16.13
C ASN A 84 7.55 6.10 -15.12
N PRO A 85 7.25 7.04 -14.21
CA PRO A 85 6.31 6.82 -13.12
C PRO A 85 4.89 6.50 -13.59
N ASP A 86 4.46 7.08 -14.72
CA ASP A 86 3.09 7.00 -15.22
C ASP A 86 2.89 5.94 -16.32
N ARG A 87 3.96 5.25 -16.74
CA ARG A 87 3.82 4.21 -17.76
C ARG A 87 3.36 2.88 -17.16
N PRO A 88 2.56 2.07 -17.88
CA PRO A 88 2.24 0.72 -17.44
C PRO A 88 3.53 -0.10 -17.26
N TYR A 89 3.56 -0.98 -16.25
CA TYR A 89 4.73 -1.83 -16.02
C TYR A 89 5.03 -2.77 -17.20
N THR A 90 4.03 -3.07 -18.01
CA THR A 90 4.15 -3.87 -19.25
C THR A 90 5.00 -3.21 -20.33
N ASP A 91 5.22 -1.89 -20.25
CA ASP A 91 6.09 -1.15 -21.18
C ASP A 91 7.57 -1.31 -20.82
N PHE A 92 7.89 -1.93 -19.71
CA PHE A 92 9.26 -2.16 -19.32
C PHE A 92 9.99 -3.03 -20.35
N PRO A 93 11.15 -2.60 -20.88
CA PRO A 93 11.93 -3.38 -21.82
C PRO A 93 12.64 -4.54 -21.11
N PHE A 94 11.86 -5.58 -20.80
CA PHE A 94 12.33 -6.75 -20.08
C PHE A 94 13.53 -7.41 -20.76
N SER A 95 14.56 -7.71 -19.99
CA SER A 95 15.76 -8.39 -20.48
C SER A 95 16.12 -9.61 -19.66
N ILE A 96 16.15 -10.76 -20.32
CA ILE A 96 16.60 -12.03 -19.72
C ILE A 96 18.01 -11.90 -19.13
N LYS A 97 18.89 -11.11 -19.76
CA LYS A 97 20.28 -10.89 -19.30
C LYS A 97 20.35 -10.13 -17.95
N LYS A 98 19.29 -9.44 -17.57
CA LYS A 98 19.18 -8.66 -16.32
C LYS A 98 18.40 -9.38 -15.24
N MET A 99 17.99 -10.62 -15.50
CA MET A 99 17.31 -11.43 -14.50
C MET A 99 18.27 -11.85 -13.39
N SER A 100 17.76 -11.89 -12.15
CA SER A 100 18.51 -12.43 -11.03
C SER A 100 18.74 -13.94 -11.21
N ALA A 101 19.99 -14.36 -11.13
CA ALA A 101 20.37 -15.78 -11.15
C ALA A 101 20.36 -16.40 -9.75
N SER A 102 20.41 -15.59 -8.69
CA SER A 102 20.29 -16.03 -7.29
C SER A 102 18.86 -15.81 -6.80
N GLY A 103 18.31 -16.72 -6.01
CA GLY A 103 16.98 -16.56 -5.42
C GLY A 103 16.87 -15.23 -4.66
N CYS A 104 15.79 -14.51 -4.90
CA CYS A 104 15.47 -13.29 -4.17
C CYS A 104 14.63 -13.62 -2.92
N VAL A 105 14.80 -12.83 -1.88
CA VAL A 105 14.01 -12.99 -0.66
C VAL A 105 12.74 -12.16 -0.79
N MET A 106 11.61 -12.76 -0.43
CA MET A 106 10.34 -12.03 -0.27
C MET A 106 10.51 -10.98 0.82
N ASP A 107 10.27 -9.72 0.48
CA ASP A 107 10.38 -8.57 1.36
C ASP A 107 9.04 -7.85 1.39
N ILE A 108 8.28 -8.05 2.48
CA ILE A 108 6.95 -7.46 2.66
C ILE A 108 7.01 -5.94 2.84
N PRO A 109 7.91 -5.36 3.65
CA PRO A 109 8.14 -3.92 3.66
C PRO A 109 8.34 -3.34 2.26
N LYS A 110 9.16 -3.97 1.43
CA LYS A 110 9.39 -3.53 0.05
C LYS A 110 8.14 -3.67 -0.82
N LEU A 111 7.38 -4.76 -0.67
CA LEU A 111 6.10 -4.92 -1.36
C LEU A 111 5.13 -3.80 -0.98
N ASN A 112 5.04 -3.45 0.31
CA ASN A 112 4.20 -2.35 0.79
C ASN A 112 4.63 -1.01 0.19
N ASP A 113 5.93 -0.73 0.11
CA ASP A 113 6.44 0.50 -0.50
C ASP A 113 6.09 0.59 -1.99
N VAL A 114 6.28 -0.51 -2.73
CA VAL A 114 5.88 -0.59 -4.15
C VAL A 114 4.37 -0.40 -4.28
N SER A 115 3.58 -1.07 -3.47
CA SER A 115 2.13 -1.00 -3.50
C SER A 115 1.62 0.42 -3.22
N LYS A 116 2.12 1.10 -2.18
CA LYS A 116 1.81 2.50 -1.90
C LYS A 116 2.14 3.42 -3.06
N ASN A 117 3.28 3.20 -3.72
CA ASN A 117 3.66 3.95 -4.90
C ASN A 117 2.71 3.72 -6.08
N VAL A 118 2.24 2.48 -6.28
CA VAL A 118 1.29 2.13 -7.34
C VAL A 118 -0.07 2.75 -7.04
N LEU A 119 -0.63 2.49 -5.86
CA LEU A 119 -1.97 2.94 -5.47
C LEU A 119 -2.07 4.47 -5.38
N SER A 120 -0.97 5.18 -5.08
CA SER A 120 -0.96 6.64 -5.08
C SER A 120 -1.19 7.26 -6.46
N ARG A 121 -0.97 6.50 -7.55
CA ARG A 121 -1.22 6.95 -8.92
C ARG A 121 -2.66 6.71 -9.39
N PHE A 122 -3.43 5.89 -8.67
CA PHE A 122 -4.83 5.67 -9.00
C PHE A 122 -5.62 6.96 -8.78
N THR A 123 -6.59 7.23 -9.65
CA THR A 123 -7.60 8.25 -9.41
C THR A 123 -8.51 7.86 -8.25
N ALA A 124 -9.29 8.81 -7.73
CA ALA A 124 -10.27 8.54 -6.68
C ALA A 124 -11.30 7.48 -7.11
N ALA A 125 -11.73 7.51 -8.38
CA ALA A 125 -12.66 6.52 -8.91
C ALA A 125 -12.02 5.13 -9.01
N GLU A 126 -10.80 5.03 -9.55
CA GLU A 126 -10.10 3.74 -9.67
C GLU A 126 -9.85 3.09 -8.32
N ILE A 127 -9.45 3.86 -7.30
CA ILE A 127 -9.21 3.28 -5.97
C ILE A 127 -10.54 2.91 -5.29
N TYR A 128 -11.61 3.68 -5.50
CA TYR A 128 -12.95 3.36 -5.03
C TYR A 128 -13.42 2.04 -5.64
N ASP A 129 -13.42 1.94 -6.97
CA ASP A 129 -13.90 0.75 -7.68
C ASP A 129 -13.13 -0.51 -7.28
N ALA A 130 -11.80 -0.42 -7.20
CA ALA A 130 -10.95 -1.53 -6.80
C ALA A 130 -11.18 -1.95 -5.33
N THR A 131 -11.37 -0.97 -4.42
CA THR A 131 -11.65 -1.25 -3.00
C THR A 131 -13.02 -1.88 -2.81
N VAL A 132 -14.06 -1.37 -3.48
CA VAL A 132 -15.41 -1.94 -3.44
C VAL A 132 -15.43 -3.37 -3.95
N ALA A 133 -14.75 -3.62 -5.09
CA ALA A 133 -14.67 -4.97 -5.66
C ALA A 133 -14.00 -5.96 -4.71
N TRP A 134 -12.90 -5.56 -4.05
CA TRP A 134 -12.23 -6.39 -3.05
C TRP A 134 -13.08 -6.59 -1.79
N ALA A 135 -13.70 -5.51 -1.29
CA ALA A 135 -14.47 -5.52 -0.05
C ALA A 135 -15.74 -6.37 -0.15
N ALA A 136 -16.30 -6.53 -1.35
CA ALA A 136 -17.47 -7.39 -1.57
C ALA A 136 -17.23 -8.83 -1.09
N ASP A 137 -16.00 -9.34 -1.26
CA ASP A 137 -15.63 -10.70 -0.87
C ASP A 137 -14.92 -10.75 0.49
N CYS A 138 -14.20 -9.68 0.87
CA CYS A 138 -13.25 -9.74 1.98
C CYS A 138 -13.64 -8.89 3.21
N ASP A 139 -14.41 -7.80 3.04
CA ASP A 139 -14.89 -6.93 4.14
C ASP A 139 -16.29 -6.38 3.83
N PRO A 140 -17.36 -7.15 4.12
CA PRO A 140 -18.75 -6.74 3.85
C PRO A 140 -19.17 -5.44 4.56
N GLU A 141 -18.60 -5.12 5.71
CA GLU A 141 -18.90 -3.88 6.43
C GLU A 141 -18.34 -2.66 5.70
N LEU A 142 -17.08 -2.73 5.27
CA LEU A 142 -16.47 -1.69 4.43
C LEU A 142 -17.22 -1.55 3.10
N HIS A 143 -17.58 -2.67 2.46
CA HIS A 143 -18.37 -2.66 1.22
C HIS A 143 -19.68 -1.92 1.42
N ALA A 144 -20.44 -2.21 2.48
CA ALA A 144 -21.70 -1.55 2.77
C ALA A 144 -21.54 -0.04 2.98
N CYS A 145 -20.51 0.38 3.73
CA CYS A 145 -20.21 1.80 3.94
C CYS A 145 -19.89 2.53 2.63
N LEU A 146 -19.00 1.97 1.80
CA LEU A 146 -18.57 2.61 0.56
C LEU A 146 -19.69 2.70 -0.49
N THR A 147 -20.58 1.70 -0.53
CA THR A 147 -21.68 1.63 -1.51
C THR A 147 -22.93 2.38 -1.08
N ALA A 148 -23.07 2.74 0.21
CA ALA A 148 -24.19 3.54 0.71
C ALA A 148 -24.22 4.96 0.10
N ASP A 149 -23.06 5.59 -0.04
CA ASP A 149 -22.88 6.88 -0.73
C ASP A 149 -21.56 6.87 -1.52
N PRO A 150 -21.61 6.43 -2.79
CA PRO A 150 -20.43 6.39 -3.66
C PRO A 150 -19.78 7.75 -3.89
N ALA A 151 -20.57 8.84 -3.95
CA ALA A 151 -20.03 10.17 -4.17
C ALA A 151 -19.23 10.66 -2.97
N TYR A 152 -19.73 10.45 -1.76
CA TYR A 152 -19.02 10.74 -0.51
C TYR A 152 -17.74 9.92 -0.39
N ALA A 153 -17.80 8.61 -0.63
CA ALA A 153 -16.62 7.75 -0.60
C ALA A 153 -15.53 8.19 -1.60
N GLN A 154 -15.92 8.52 -2.83
CA GLN A 154 -14.96 9.03 -3.84
C GLN A 154 -14.38 10.39 -3.45
N ALA A 155 -15.15 11.28 -2.82
CA ALA A 155 -14.65 12.55 -2.32
C ALA A 155 -13.57 12.34 -1.24
N ILE A 156 -13.76 11.38 -0.33
CA ILE A 156 -12.74 11.00 0.67
C ILE A 156 -11.48 10.46 -0.03
N PHE A 157 -11.63 9.55 -0.99
CA PHE A 157 -10.48 9.04 -1.75
C PHE A 157 -9.76 10.11 -2.58
N ALA A 158 -10.42 11.22 -2.92
CA ALA A 158 -9.80 12.32 -3.65
C ALA A 158 -8.85 13.18 -2.78
N ILE A 159 -8.96 13.09 -1.45
CA ILE A 159 -8.14 13.88 -0.52
C ILE A 159 -6.65 13.57 -0.73
N GLY A 160 -5.89 14.57 -1.17
CA GLY A 160 -4.44 14.46 -1.40
C GLY A 160 -4.04 13.59 -2.60
N ARG A 161 -4.98 13.25 -3.52
CA ARG A 161 -4.68 12.55 -4.78
C ARG A 161 -4.53 13.51 -5.95
N GLY A 162 -3.89 13.02 -7.02
CA GLY A 162 -3.77 13.75 -8.29
C GLY A 162 -2.79 14.92 -8.31
N GLY A 163 -2.11 15.21 -7.20
CA GLY A 163 -1.10 16.26 -7.14
C GLY A 163 0.30 15.80 -7.53
N LYS A 164 1.26 16.73 -7.56
CA LYS A 164 2.69 16.41 -7.82
C LYS A 164 3.30 15.46 -6.79
N LYS A 165 2.75 15.40 -5.59
CA LYS A 165 3.16 14.52 -4.49
C LYS A 165 1.92 13.85 -3.90
N PRO A 166 1.34 12.86 -4.60
CA PRO A 166 0.15 12.18 -4.10
C PRO A 166 0.47 11.47 -2.78
N ARG A 167 -0.53 11.40 -1.91
CA ARG A 167 -0.41 10.68 -0.63
C ARG A 167 -0.26 9.18 -0.86
N LYS A 168 0.50 8.53 0.02
CA LYS A 168 0.79 7.10 0.01
C LYS A 168 0.25 6.45 1.29
N ASP A 169 -1.05 6.60 1.52
CA ASP A 169 -1.68 6.32 2.81
C ASP A 169 -1.73 4.81 3.12
N PHE A 170 -2.06 3.98 2.14
CA PHE A 170 -2.24 2.55 2.34
C PHE A 170 -1.55 1.71 1.26
N ALA A 171 -1.15 0.50 1.63
CA ALA A 171 -0.52 -0.48 0.75
C ALA A 171 -1.52 -1.51 0.23
N THR A 172 -2.61 -1.75 0.96
CA THR A 172 -3.61 -2.78 0.67
C THR A 172 -5.01 -2.21 0.81
N PHE A 173 -6.00 -2.86 0.20
CA PHE A 173 -7.40 -2.48 0.41
C PHE A 173 -7.86 -2.76 1.86
N ALA A 174 -7.19 -3.69 2.56
CA ALA A 174 -7.47 -3.92 3.98
C ALA A 174 -7.07 -2.72 4.88
N ASP A 175 -6.08 -1.92 4.44
CA ASP A 175 -5.68 -0.71 5.17
C ASP A 175 -6.70 0.43 5.01
N VAL A 176 -7.64 0.33 4.07
CA VAL A 176 -8.60 1.40 3.75
C VAL A 176 -9.57 1.65 4.90
N LYS A 177 -10.10 0.59 5.50
CA LYS A 177 -11.08 0.72 6.59
C LYS A 177 -10.57 1.55 7.77
N PRO A 178 -9.38 1.27 8.36
CA PRO A 178 -8.82 2.12 9.41
C PRO A 178 -8.43 3.53 8.93
N TYR A 179 -8.20 3.74 7.63
CA TYR A 179 -7.96 5.05 7.05
C TYR A 179 -9.23 5.90 6.93
N LEU A 180 -10.40 5.24 6.69
CA LEU A 180 -11.69 5.91 6.50
C LEU A 180 -12.55 5.97 7.75
N ASP A 181 -12.22 5.28 8.83
CA ASP A 181 -13.12 5.07 9.96
C ASP A 181 -13.64 6.36 10.58
N PHE A 182 -12.86 7.43 10.65
CA PHE A 182 -13.28 8.71 11.20
C PHE A 182 -14.20 9.55 10.28
N PHE A 183 -14.44 9.07 9.03
CA PHE A 183 -15.43 9.67 8.13
C PHE A 183 -16.82 9.01 8.24
N TYR A 184 -16.93 7.88 8.95
CA TYR A 184 -18.16 7.12 9.05
C TYR A 184 -18.50 6.82 10.52
N ASP A 185 -19.59 7.37 11.03
CA ASP A 185 -20.02 7.14 12.42
C ASP A 185 -20.12 5.66 12.77
N SER A 186 -20.53 4.82 11.82
CA SER A 186 -20.63 3.38 11.99
C SER A 186 -19.30 2.65 12.15
N LEU A 187 -18.20 3.22 11.67
CA LEU A 187 -16.85 2.65 11.74
C LEU A 187 -16.01 3.33 12.82
N PHE A 188 -16.38 4.55 13.22
CA PHE A 188 -15.57 5.34 14.13
C PHE A 188 -15.53 4.72 15.52
N SER A 189 -14.33 4.58 16.05
CA SER A 189 -14.09 4.20 17.45
C SER A 189 -12.82 4.87 17.97
N ILE A 190 -12.88 5.34 19.21
CA ILE A 190 -11.68 5.86 19.89
C ILE A 190 -10.79 4.66 20.24
N ARG A 191 -9.64 4.55 19.61
CA ARG A 191 -8.68 3.44 19.76
C ARG A 191 -7.48 3.80 20.62
N ASP A 192 -7.09 5.09 20.58
CA ASP A 192 -5.89 5.56 21.23
C ASP A 192 -6.21 6.13 22.62
N SER A 193 -5.34 5.89 23.57
CA SER A 193 -5.32 6.60 24.84
C SER A 193 -4.55 7.90 24.72
N LEU A 194 -4.83 8.85 25.59
CA LEU A 194 -3.97 10.04 25.69
C LEU A 194 -2.53 9.62 26.03
N PRO A 195 -1.53 10.29 25.47
CA PRO A 195 -0.13 10.06 25.83
C PRO A 195 0.10 10.20 27.34
N ASP A 196 1.04 9.42 27.88
CA ASP A 196 1.41 9.50 29.31
C ASP A 196 1.82 10.93 29.68
N GLY A 197 1.29 11.42 30.81
CA GLY A 197 1.57 12.78 31.29
C GLY A 197 0.65 13.85 30.70
N THR A 198 -0.24 13.53 29.79
CA THR A 198 -1.22 14.50 29.25
C THR A 198 -2.35 14.73 30.26
N ASP A 199 -2.58 15.99 30.63
CA ASP A 199 -3.72 16.35 31.48
C ASP A 199 -5.02 16.35 30.64
N PRO A 200 -6.03 15.53 30.99
CA PRO A 200 -7.32 15.56 30.32
C PRO A 200 -8.02 16.94 30.35
N ALA A 201 -7.70 17.81 31.33
CA ALA A 201 -8.25 19.15 31.40
C ALA A 201 -7.70 20.03 30.27
N ASP A 202 -6.40 19.93 29.95
CA ASP A 202 -5.76 20.64 28.86
C ASP A 202 -6.32 20.21 27.50
N VAL A 203 -6.52 18.91 27.30
CA VAL A 203 -7.15 18.38 26.08
C VAL A 203 -8.55 18.94 25.90
N ARG A 204 -9.34 18.96 26.99
CA ARG A 204 -10.69 19.50 26.96
C ARG A 204 -10.70 21.01 26.66
N ALA A 205 -9.76 21.76 27.23
CA ALA A 205 -9.59 23.19 26.95
C ALA A 205 -9.28 23.43 25.48
N ALA A 206 -8.36 22.65 24.89
CA ALA A 206 -8.00 22.74 23.48
C ALA A 206 -9.19 22.41 22.55
N ILE A 207 -9.92 21.33 22.84
CA ILE A 207 -11.12 20.93 22.08
C ILE A 207 -12.19 22.03 22.16
N ASN A 208 -12.49 22.55 23.36
CA ASN A 208 -13.49 23.61 23.53
C ASN A 208 -13.10 24.87 22.78
N ALA A 209 -11.82 25.28 22.83
CA ALA A 209 -11.32 26.43 22.08
C ALA A 209 -11.45 26.21 20.56
N PHE A 210 -11.16 25.01 20.08
CA PHE A 210 -11.34 24.66 18.67
C PHE A 210 -12.81 24.69 18.26
N CYS A 211 -13.71 24.08 19.02
CA CYS A 211 -15.14 24.08 18.73
C CYS A 211 -15.73 25.49 18.66
N ALA A 212 -15.19 26.44 19.44
CA ALA A 212 -15.65 27.82 19.45
C ALA A 212 -15.31 28.62 18.18
N VAL A 213 -14.27 28.17 17.43
CA VAL A 213 -13.79 28.86 16.20
C VAL A 213 -13.93 27.99 14.95
N TYR A 214 -14.48 26.78 15.08
CA TYR A 214 -14.67 25.87 13.96
C TYR A 214 -15.60 26.47 12.90
N ASP A 215 -15.17 26.39 11.65
CA ASP A 215 -15.94 26.83 10.48
C ASP A 215 -15.68 25.82 9.36
N GLU A 216 -16.73 25.18 8.87
CA GLU A 216 -16.64 24.17 7.81
C GLU A 216 -16.19 24.74 6.45
N SER A 217 -16.24 26.07 6.29
CA SER A 217 -15.78 26.75 5.07
C SER A 217 -14.29 27.07 5.06
N ASP A 218 -13.57 26.80 6.17
CA ASP A 218 -12.14 27.05 6.26
C ASP A 218 -11.36 26.22 5.24
N ASP A 219 -10.47 26.85 4.50
CA ASP A 219 -9.44 26.14 3.79
C ASP A 219 -8.34 25.64 4.76
N SER A 220 -7.43 24.82 4.24
CA SER A 220 -6.35 24.24 5.06
C SER A 220 -5.46 25.29 5.73
N THR A 221 -5.30 26.47 5.14
CA THR A 221 -4.48 27.56 5.68
C THR A 221 -5.19 28.25 6.82
N ALA A 222 -6.44 28.64 6.61
CA ALA A 222 -7.28 29.26 7.63
C ALA A 222 -7.46 28.36 8.85
N TRP A 223 -7.74 27.07 8.60
CA TRP A 223 -7.85 26.05 9.65
C TRP A 223 -6.55 25.95 10.46
N PHE A 224 -5.40 25.84 9.80
CA PHE A 224 -4.11 25.69 10.47
C PHE A 224 -3.70 26.95 11.27
N ASP A 225 -4.04 28.13 10.79
CA ASP A 225 -3.78 29.38 11.51
C ASP A 225 -4.67 29.50 12.76
N LYS A 226 -5.92 29.05 12.73
CA LYS A 226 -6.78 28.92 13.91
C LYS A 226 -6.17 27.97 14.95
N ILE A 227 -5.68 26.80 14.53
CA ILE A 227 -5.01 25.86 15.44
C ILE A 227 -3.78 26.47 16.12
N LYS A 228 -2.94 27.23 15.37
CA LYS A 228 -1.81 27.93 15.96
C LYS A 228 -2.24 28.97 16.99
N SER A 229 -3.27 29.75 16.65
CA SER A 229 -3.80 30.77 17.56
C SER A 229 -4.35 30.17 18.86
N ILE A 230 -4.98 29.00 18.77
CA ILE A 230 -5.44 28.24 19.95
C ILE A 230 -4.23 27.76 20.77
N ALA A 231 -3.21 27.18 20.13
CA ALA A 231 -1.99 26.77 20.82
C ALA A 231 -1.34 27.94 21.58
N ASP A 232 -1.15 29.09 20.93
CA ASP A 232 -0.61 30.31 21.57
C ASP A 232 -1.49 30.77 22.74
N SER A 233 -2.82 30.75 22.58
CA SER A 233 -3.74 31.23 23.65
C SER A 233 -3.72 30.31 24.88
N LEU A 234 -3.39 29.04 24.72
CA LEU A 234 -3.28 28.04 25.79
C LEU A 234 -1.83 27.91 26.31
N GLY A 235 -0.89 28.71 25.80
CA GLY A 235 0.51 28.69 26.23
C GLY A 235 1.36 27.56 25.64
N TYR A 236 0.88 26.92 24.57
CA TYR A 236 1.63 25.88 23.85
C TYR A 236 2.44 26.48 22.69
N ALA A 237 3.47 25.71 22.27
CA ALA A 237 4.27 26.09 21.11
C ALA A 237 3.45 25.99 19.82
N SER A 238 3.31 27.13 19.11
CA SER A 238 2.58 27.18 17.82
C SER A 238 3.46 26.92 16.59
N ASP A 239 4.77 26.78 16.77
CA ASP A 239 5.70 26.42 15.70
C ASP A 239 6.68 25.28 16.08
N MET A 240 7.20 24.61 15.07
CA MET A 240 8.11 23.45 15.25
C MET A 240 9.46 23.82 15.84
N LYS A 241 9.90 25.10 15.77
CA LYS A 241 11.15 25.55 16.39
C LYS A 241 10.97 25.70 17.88
N ALA A 242 9.88 26.42 18.29
CA ALA A 242 9.51 26.56 19.68
C ALA A 242 9.27 25.21 20.35
N TYR A 243 8.53 24.31 19.69
CA TYR A 243 8.30 22.96 20.20
C TYR A 243 9.58 22.15 20.44
N LYS A 244 10.58 22.24 19.54
CA LYS A 244 11.87 21.53 19.70
C LYS A 244 12.75 22.11 20.81
N GLN A 245 12.54 23.36 21.22
CA GLN A 245 13.27 24.00 22.29
C GLN A 245 12.64 23.76 23.67
N ASN A 246 11.36 23.52 23.69
CA ASN A 246 10.56 23.28 24.90
C ASN A 246 9.43 22.28 24.56
N PRO A 247 9.76 20.95 24.46
CA PRO A 247 8.81 19.90 24.10
C PRO A 247 7.80 19.61 25.22
#